data_7f8351dce0531f1e7a6cef7c648ed3c7
#
_entry.id   7f8351dce0531f1e7a6cef7c648ed3c7
#
_cell.length_a   1.000
_cell.length_b   1.000
_cell.length_c   1.000
_cell.angle_alpha   90.00
_cell.angle_beta   90.00
_cell.angle_gamma   90.00
#
_symmetry.space_group_name_H-M   'P 1'
#
loop_
_entity.id
_entity.type
_entity.pdbx_description
1 polymer ?
#
loop_
_entity_poly.entity_id
_entity_poly.type
_entity_poly.pdbx_seq_one_letter_code
_entity_poly.pdbx_strand_id
1 'polypeptide(L)'
;MPSVGIYTYELFHFYGVEQIIRIGSAGALQDGVKLMDVVIGMGACTDSNYAYQYGLPGTFAPIADYGLLAKAVDTAKAQGTHVVVGNILSSDIFYNADTTVNDKWRSMGVLAVEMEAAALYMNAAAAGKKALCMLTISDLIYGEEKLSAEERQLGFGKMMEIALEM
;
A
#
# COMPACT_ATOMS: atom_id res chain seq x y z
N MET A 1 5.55 7.89 -6.40
CA MET A 1 4.22 7.80 -7.08
C MET A 1 4.21 8.06 -8.58
N PRO A 2 5.06 8.88 -9.21
CA PRO A 2 4.91 9.21 -10.65
C PRO A 2 4.88 7.99 -11.57
N SER A 3 5.80 7.03 -11.39
CA SER A 3 5.90 5.85 -12.26
C SER A 3 4.67 4.96 -12.20
N VAL A 4 4.15 4.64 -11.00
CA VAL A 4 2.93 3.85 -10.86
C VAL A 4 1.73 4.58 -11.46
N GLY A 5 1.72 5.91 -11.38
CA GLY A 5 0.69 6.73 -12.01
C GLY A 5 0.60 6.51 -13.51
N ILE A 6 1.76 6.41 -14.21
CA ILE A 6 1.82 6.12 -15.66
C ILE A 6 1.25 4.72 -15.92
N TYR A 7 1.79 3.69 -15.28
CA TYR A 7 1.38 2.30 -15.53
C TYR A 7 -0.11 2.07 -15.25
N THR A 8 -0.61 2.56 -14.12
CA THR A 8 -2.02 2.34 -13.75
C THR A 8 -2.98 3.12 -14.63
N TYR A 9 -2.61 4.33 -15.08
CA TYR A 9 -3.37 5.08 -16.04
C TYR A 9 -3.48 4.32 -17.38
N GLU A 10 -2.35 3.85 -17.92
CA GLU A 10 -2.33 3.10 -19.18
C GLU A 10 -3.13 1.80 -19.09
N LEU A 11 -2.97 1.03 -18.01
CA LEU A 11 -3.70 -0.21 -17.80
C LEU A 11 -5.21 0.01 -17.78
N PHE A 12 -5.69 1.03 -17.08
CA PHE A 12 -7.13 1.33 -17.01
C PHE A 12 -7.69 1.88 -18.31
N HIS A 13 -6.96 2.76 -19.02
CA HIS A 13 -7.52 3.50 -20.17
C HIS A 13 -7.23 2.83 -21.51
N PHE A 14 -6.10 2.14 -21.67
CA PHE A 14 -5.69 1.61 -22.97
C PHE A 14 -5.81 0.09 -23.05
N TYR A 15 -5.73 -0.60 -21.93
CA TYR A 15 -5.75 -2.06 -21.90
C TYR A 15 -7.04 -2.66 -21.32
N GLY A 16 -8.00 -1.84 -20.94
CA GLY A 16 -9.31 -2.28 -20.46
C GLY A 16 -9.28 -3.01 -19.13
N VAL A 17 -8.24 -2.78 -18.31
CA VAL A 17 -8.13 -3.39 -16.98
C VAL A 17 -9.20 -2.83 -16.05
N GLU A 18 -9.94 -3.71 -15.38
CA GLU A 18 -11.04 -3.33 -14.49
C GLU A 18 -10.60 -3.24 -13.01
N GLN A 19 -9.54 -3.97 -12.64
CA GLN A 19 -9.04 -3.99 -11.27
C GLN A 19 -7.53 -4.21 -11.22
N ILE A 20 -6.86 -3.54 -10.30
CA ILE A 20 -5.42 -3.68 -10.07
C ILE A 20 -5.18 -4.01 -8.59
N ILE A 21 -4.44 -5.08 -8.33
CA ILE A 21 -3.92 -5.40 -7.01
C ILE A 21 -2.42 -5.15 -7.04
N ARG A 22 -1.97 -4.16 -6.27
CA ARG A 22 -0.54 -3.93 -6.05
C ARG A 22 -0.06 -4.84 -4.93
N ILE A 23 0.96 -5.61 -5.20
CA ILE A 23 1.73 -6.35 -4.21
C ILE A 23 3.13 -5.75 -4.10
N GLY A 24 3.62 -5.55 -2.88
CA GLY A 24 4.90 -4.89 -2.67
C GLY A 24 5.45 -5.05 -1.26
N SER A 25 6.48 -4.28 -0.94
CA SER A 25 7.06 -4.21 0.39
C SER A 25 6.79 -2.87 1.06
N ALA A 26 6.91 -2.83 2.39
CA ALA A 26 6.77 -1.61 3.18
C ALA A 26 7.61 -1.66 4.46
N GLY A 27 7.91 -0.48 5.01
CA GLY A 27 8.47 -0.32 6.34
C GLY A 27 7.37 -0.17 7.40
N ALA A 28 7.43 -0.96 8.46
CA ALA A 28 6.45 -0.87 9.56
C ALA A 28 6.67 0.39 10.40
N LEU A 29 5.58 1.10 10.71
CA LEU A 29 5.56 2.27 11.59
C LEU A 29 5.03 1.94 12.99
N GLN A 30 4.29 0.84 13.18
CA GLN A 30 3.68 0.43 14.44
C GLN A 30 4.39 -0.77 15.05
N ASP A 31 4.55 -0.79 16.38
CA ASP A 31 5.20 -1.91 17.11
C ASP A 31 4.43 -3.23 16.99
N GLY A 32 3.13 -3.16 16.75
CA GLY A 32 2.28 -4.34 16.55
C GLY A 32 2.42 -5.00 15.18
N VAL A 33 3.17 -4.40 14.26
CA VAL A 33 3.40 -4.89 12.89
C VAL A 33 4.83 -5.39 12.78
N LYS A 34 5.01 -6.66 12.41
CA LYS A 34 6.30 -7.36 12.44
C LYS A 34 6.83 -7.63 11.04
N LEU A 35 8.12 -7.96 10.94
CA LEU A 35 8.69 -8.46 9.70
C LEU A 35 7.88 -9.64 9.16
N MET A 36 7.70 -9.69 7.86
CA MET A 36 6.92 -10.70 7.11
C MET A 36 5.41 -10.66 7.35
N ASP A 37 4.89 -9.75 8.18
CA ASP A 37 3.44 -9.52 8.23
C ASP A 37 2.93 -8.98 6.89
N VAL A 38 1.71 -9.38 6.53
CA VAL A 38 1.00 -8.85 5.37
C VAL A 38 0.08 -7.72 5.84
N VAL A 39 0.33 -6.51 5.34
CA VAL A 39 -0.51 -5.34 5.58
C VAL A 39 -1.38 -5.09 4.35
N ILE A 40 -2.68 -4.90 4.58
CA ILE A 40 -3.64 -4.53 3.55
C ILE A 40 -4.02 -3.06 3.76
N GLY A 41 -3.69 -2.21 2.80
CA GLY A 41 -3.96 -0.77 2.85
C GLY A 41 -5.42 -0.47 2.53
N MET A 42 -6.26 -0.28 3.58
CA MET A 42 -7.64 0.14 3.36
C MET A 42 -7.75 1.62 2.96
N GLY A 43 -6.80 2.44 3.37
CA GLY A 43 -6.63 3.83 2.96
C GLY A 43 -5.15 4.16 2.84
N ALA A 44 -4.80 5.09 1.98
CA ALA A 44 -3.43 5.54 1.78
C ALA A 44 -3.30 7.03 2.06
N CYS A 45 -2.75 7.38 3.23
CA CYS A 45 -2.28 8.74 3.50
C CYS A 45 -1.15 9.09 2.52
N THR A 46 -0.92 10.36 2.27
CA THR A 46 0.21 10.76 1.42
C THR A 46 0.71 12.17 1.74
N ASP A 47 2.00 12.37 1.55
CA ASP A 47 2.68 13.68 1.56
C ASP A 47 2.86 14.24 0.13
N SER A 48 2.37 13.54 -0.88
CA SER A 48 2.51 13.92 -2.29
C SER A 48 1.44 14.92 -2.73
N ASN A 49 1.83 15.75 -3.68
CA ASN A 49 0.92 16.63 -4.40
C ASN A 49 0.19 15.92 -5.58
N TYR A 50 0.23 14.59 -5.65
CA TYR A 50 -0.33 13.83 -6.77
C TYR A 50 -1.80 14.16 -7.05
N ALA A 51 -2.61 14.40 -6.01
CA ALA A 51 -4.02 14.73 -6.13
C ALA A 51 -4.31 16.07 -6.83
N TYR A 52 -3.34 16.99 -6.90
CA TYR A 52 -3.55 18.34 -7.48
C TYR A 52 -3.92 18.29 -8.96
N GLN A 53 -3.50 17.26 -9.69
CA GLN A 53 -3.86 17.09 -11.10
C GLN A 53 -5.37 16.97 -11.35
N TYR A 54 -6.15 16.54 -10.33
CA TYR A 54 -7.60 16.37 -10.45
C TYR A 54 -8.39 17.65 -10.17
N GLY A 55 -7.76 18.73 -9.72
CA GLY A 55 -8.40 20.03 -9.49
C GLY A 55 -9.55 20.02 -8.47
N LEU A 56 -9.52 19.09 -7.52
CA LEU A 56 -10.57 18.98 -6.52
C LEU A 56 -10.56 20.17 -5.55
N PRO A 57 -11.72 20.69 -5.09
CA PRO A 57 -11.80 21.83 -4.18
C PRO A 57 -11.50 21.46 -2.70
N GLY A 58 -10.90 20.32 -2.45
CA GLY A 58 -10.59 19.82 -1.10
C GLY A 58 -9.60 18.68 -1.13
N THR A 59 -9.50 17.94 -0.02
CA THR A 59 -8.62 16.79 0.12
C THR A 59 -9.35 15.51 -0.26
N PHE A 60 -8.81 14.74 -1.18
CA PHE A 60 -9.30 13.41 -1.54
C PHE A 60 -8.77 12.36 -0.55
N ALA A 61 -9.61 11.40 -0.18
CA ALA A 61 -9.22 10.24 0.64
C ALA A 61 -8.97 9.03 -0.28
N PRO A 62 -7.70 8.68 -0.58
CA PRO A 62 -7.38 7.49 -1.37
C PRO A 62 -7.73 6.23 -0.58
N ILE A 63 -8.74 5.50 -1.03
CA ILE A 63 -9.23 4.27 -0.38
C ILE A 63 -9.23 3.09 -1.35
N ALA A 64 -9.04 1.90 -0.80
CA ALA A 64 -9.16 0.65 -1.54
C ALA A 64 -10.63 0.37 -1.94
N ASP A 65 -10.82 -0.43 -2.99
CA ASP A 65 -12.13 -1.04 -3.24
C ASP A 65 -12.47 -2.02 -2.10
N TYR A 66 -13.63 -1.81 -1.48
CA TYR A 66 -14.07 -2.64 -0.34
C TYR A 66 -14.25 -4.10 -0.72
N GLY A 67 -14.75 -4.39 -1.93
CA GLY A 67 -14.95 -5.77 -2.38
C GLY A 67 -13.62 -6.53 -2.52
N LEU A 68 -12.59 -5.89 -3.08
CA LEU A 68 -11.24 -6.47 -3.16
C LEU A 68 -10.63 -6.65 -1.77
N LEU A 69 -10.78 -5.65 -0.89
CA LEU A 69 -10.26 -5.73 0.48
C LEU A 69 -10.90 -6.87 1.26
N ALA A 70 -12.22 -6.99 1.24
CA ALA A 70 -12.94 -8.05 1.93
C ALA A 70 -12.51 -9.44 1.42
N LYS A 71 -12.41 -9.59 0.11
CA LYS A 71 -11.98 -10.83 -0.53
C LYS A 71 -10.54 -11.22 -0.12
N ALA A 72 -9.61 -10.26 -0.08
CA ALA A 72 -8.25 -10.50 0.39
C ALA A 72 -8.21 -10.97 1.85
N VAL A 73 -9.00 -10.35 2.73
CA VAL A 73 -9.10 -10.73 4.14
C VAL A 73 -9.68 -12.13 4.30
N ASP A 74 -10.74 -12.46 3.57
CA ASP A 74 -11.37 -13.78 3.63
C ASP A 74 -10.44 -14.87 3.09
N THR A 75 -9.71 -14.61 1.99
CA THR A 75 -8.71 -15.52 1.43
C THR A 75 -7.57 -15.74 2.42
N ALA A 76 -7.01 -14.67 3.01
CA ALA A 76 -5.96 -14.78 4.02
C ALA A 76 -6.42 -15.62 5.23
N LYS A 77 -7.65 -15.41 5.69
CA LYS A 77 -8.23 -16.18 6.78
C LYS A 77 -8.38 -17.67 6.41
N ALA A 78 -8.84 -17.98 5.20
CA ALA A 78 -8.96 -19.37 4.73
C ALA A 78 -7.61 -20.09 4.66
N GLN A 79 -6.53 -19.36 4.34
CA GLN A 79 -5.16 -19.87 4.32
C GLN A 79 -4.48 -19.88 5.70
N GLY A 80 -5.15 -19.40 6.76
CA GLY A 80 -4.53 -19.25 8.09
C GLY A 80 -3.43 -18.19 8.15
N THR A 81 -3.39 -17.26 7.20
CA THR A 81 -2.41 -16.17 7.15
C THR A 81 -2.91 -14.97 7.92
N HIS A 82 -2.11 -14.51 8.89
CA HIS A 82 -2.40 -13.28 9.62
C HIS A 82 -2.20 -12.05 8.71
N VAL A 83 -3.19 -11.17 8.69
CA VAL A 83 -3.11 -9.89 7.97
C VAL A 83 -3.50 -8.74 8.87
N VAL A 84 -2.88 -7.59 8.67
CA VAL A 84 -3.19 -6.34 9.39
C VAL A 84 -3.82 -5.37 8.39
N VAL A 85 -5.00 -4.86 8.70
CA VAL A 85 -5.75 -3.95 7.82
C VAL A 85 -5.81 -2.56 8.41
N GLY A 86 -5.45 -1.54 7.65
CA GLY A 86 -5.53 -0.15 8.10
C GLY A 86 -4.92 0.86 7.13
N ASN A 87 -4.72 2.08 7.62
CA ASN A 87 -4.10 3.12 6.82
C ASN A 87 -2.61 2.86 6.64
N ILE A 88 -2.14 3.11 5.42
CA ILE A 88 -0.72 3.13 5.07
C ILE A 88 -0.32 4.53 4.60
N LEU A 89 0.97 4.81 4.51
CA LEU A 89 1.51 6.06 3.98
C LEU A 89 2.18 5.80 2.64
N SER A 90 1.76 6.52 1.61
CA SER A 90 2.51 6.64 0.35
C SER A 90 3.32 7.93 0.37
N SER A 91 4.63 7.82 0.55
CA SER A 91 5.55 8.97 0.61
C SER A 91 6.31 9.15 -0.70
N ASP A 92 6.53 10.40 -1.12
CA ASP A 92 7.41 10.71 -2.26
C ASP A 92 8.90 10.73 -1.85
N ILE A 93 9.20 10.74 -0.55
CA ILE A 93 10.55 10.92 -0.02
C ILE A 93 10.98 9.70 0.79
N PHE A 94 11.99 8.98 0.29
CA PHE A 94 12.55 7.83 0.99
C PHE A 94 13.56 8.25 2.08
N TYR A 95 14.45 9.17 1.76
CA TYR A 95 15.42 9.74 2.70
C TYR A 95 14.97 11.14 3.13
N ASN A 96 14.17 11.20 4.20
CA ASN A 96 13.61 12.46 4.65
C ASN A 96 14.64 13.28 5.45
N ALA A 97 14.72 14.58 5.17
CA ALA A 97 15.58 15.50 5.91
C ALA A 97 15.09 15.74 7.35
N ASP A 98 13.77 15.71 7.57
CA ASP A 98 13.17 15.69 8.91
C ASP A 98 13.01 14.25 9.39
N THR A 99 13.87 13.80 10.28
CA THR A 99 13.85 12.42 10.81
C THR A 99 12.62 12.12 11.68
N THR A 100 11.84 13.14 12.06
CA THR A 100 10.64 12.99 12.91
C THR A 100 9.34 12.86 12.12
N VAL A 101 9.38 12.89 10.78
CA VAL A 101 8.18 12.82 9.94
C VAL A 101 7.38 11.54 10.22
N ASN A 102 8.07 10.42 10.33
CA ASN A 102 7.41 9.13 10.58
C ASN A 102 6.73 9.06 11.95
N ASP A 103 7.24 9.78 12.98
CA ASP A 103 6.61 9.85 14.31
C ASP A 103 5.21 10.46 14.24
N LYS A 104 5.03 11.46 13.37
CA LYS A 104 3.74 12.12 13.17
C LYS A 104 2.72 11.16 12.55
N TRP A 105 3.12 10.39 11.54
CA TRP A 105 2.27 9.37 10.93
C TRP A 105 1.99 8.20 11.88
N ARG A 106 3.01 7.75 12.61
CA ARG A 106 2.87 6.72 13.64
C ARG A 106 1.86 7.13 14.71
N SER A 107 1.89 8.38 15.19
CA SER A 107 0.96 8.89 16.21
C SER A 107 -0.51 8.89 15.75
N MET A 108 -0.76 8.89 14.44
CA MET A 108 -2.08 8.78 13.83
C MET A 108 -2.51 7.33 13.53
N GLY A 109 -1.73 6.34 13.96
CA GLY A 109 -2.05 4.92 13.77
C GLY A 109 -1.78 4.39 12.37
N VAL A 110 -1.01 5.11 11.54
CA VAL A 110 -0.60 4.62 10.21
C VAL A 110 0.31 3.41 10.39
N LEU A 111 0.00 2.30 9.69
CA LEU A 111 0.62 0.99 9.92
C LEU A 111 2.01 0.87 9.31
N ALA A 112 2.16 1.34 8.08
CA ALA A 112 3.38 1.15 7.30
C ALA A 112 3.56 2.27 6.27
N VAL A 113 4.79 2.43 5.76
CA VAL A 113 5.14 3.38 4.70
C VAL A 113 5.61 2.64 3.45
N GLU A 114 5.10 3.09 2.30
CA GLU A 114 5.46 2.69 0.94
C GLU A 114 5.39 3.92 0.03
N MET A 115 5.38 3.78 -1.30
CA MET A 115 5.54 4.94 -2.20
C MET A 115 4.52 5.00 -3.37
N GLU A 116 3.46 4.18 -3.43
CA GLU A 116 2.64 4.01 -4.64
C GLU A 116 1.12 3.96 -4.45
N ALA A 117 0.64 3.42 -3.33
CA ALA A 117 -0.77 3.06 -3.14
C ALA A 117 -1.73 4.24 -3.31
N ALA A 118 -1.36 5.44 -2.82
CA ALA A 118 -2.22 6.61 -2.94
C ALA A 118 -2.48 6.98 -4.40
N ALA A 119 -1.45 6.96 -5.27
CA ALA A 119 -1.62 7.23 -6.69
C ALA A 119 -2.45 6.14 -7.40
N LEU A 120 -2.25 4.87 -7.05
CA LEU A 120 -3.05 3.77 -7.57
C LEU A 120 -4.54 3.95 -7.23
N TYR A 121 -4.86 4.26 -5.96
CA TYR A 121 -6.25 4.45 -5.52
C TYR A 121 -6.89 5.68 -6.18
N MET A 122 -6.14 6.77 -6.33
CA MET A 122 -6.62 7.97 -7.02
C MET A 122 -6.90 7.72 -8.51
N ASN A 123 -5.99 7.02 -9.20
CA ASN A 123 -6.19 6.67 -10.62
C ASN A 123 -7.38 5.72 -10.80
N ALA A 124 -7.54 4.72 -9.92
CA ALA A 124 -8.68 3.82 -9.95
C ALA A 124 -10.01 4.59 -9.75
N ALA A 125 -10.07 5.46 -8.75
CA ALA A 125 -11.24 6.28 -8.50
C ALA A 125 -11.58 7.19 -9.69
N ALA A 126 -10.58 7.88 -10.25
CA ALA A 126 -10.78 8.75 -11.42
C ALA A 126 -11.26 7.99 -12.66
N ALA A 127 -10.84 6.74 -12.83
CA ALA A 127 -11.22 5.87 -13.94
C ALA A 127 -12.52 5.08 -13.69
N GLY A 128 -13.12 5.16 -12.47
CA GLY A 128 -14.26 4.31 -12.09
C GLY A 128 -13.91 2.83 -12.00
N LYS A 129 -12.66 2.52 -11.64
CA LYS A 129 -12.08 1.17 -11.56
C LYS A 129 -11.78 0.80 -10.10
N LYS A 130 -11.28 -0.42 -9.89
CA LYS A 130 -11.01 -0.99 -8.58
C LYS A 130 -9.52 -1.13 -8.31
N ALA A 131 -9.10 -0.89 -7.07
CA ALA A 131 -7.72 -1.10 -6.68
C ALA A 131 -7.58 -1.58 -5.24
N LEU A 132 -6.53 -2.35 -4.99
CA LEU A 132 -6.10 -2.79 -3.67
C LEU A 132 -4.56 -2.76 -3.59
N CYS A 133 -4.02 -2.42 -2.43
CA CYS A 133 -2.61 -2.55 -2.13
C CYS A 133 -2.41 -3.51 -0.96
N MET A 134 -1.56 -4.52 -1.17
CA MET A 134 -1.10 -5.46 -0.16
C MET A 134 0.42 -5.40 -0.08
N LEU A 135 0.95 -5.46 1.13
CA LEU A 135 2.35 -5.20 1.42
C LEU A 135 2.90 -6.25 2.38
N THR A 136 4.06 -6.79 2.08
CA THR A 136 4.82 -7.54 3.08
C THR A 136 5.80 -6.59 3.77
N ILE A 137 5.85 -6.64 5.08
CA ILE A 137 6.78 -5.82 5.86
C ILE A 137 8.21 -6.34 5.69
N SER A 138 9.06 -5.51 5.14
CA SER A 138 10.48 -5.80 4.89
C SER A 138 11.44 -5.12 5.86
N ASP A 139 11.00 -4.07 6.52
CA ASP A 139 11.81 -3.25 7.43
C ASP A 139 10.98 -2.79 8.62
N LEU A 140 11.60 -2.67 9.78
CA LEU A 140 11.03 -2.00 10.95
C LEU A 140 11.66 -0.61 11.04
N ILE A 141 10.85 0.46 10.83
CA ILE A 141 11.38 1.86 10.81
C ILE A 141 11.98 2.26 12.17
N TYR A 142 11.46 1.69 13.27
CA TYR A 142 11.90 1.96 14.64
C TYR A 142 12.69 0.80 15.25
N GLY A 143 13.09 -0.18 14.45
CA GLY A 143 13.90 -1.31 14.85
C GLY A 143 15.19 -1.41 14.05
N GLU A 144 16.08 -2.31 14.46
CA GLU A 144 17.29 -2.64 13.72
C GLU A 144 17.06 -3.75 12.68
N GLU A 145 15.92 -4.42 12.76
CA GLU A 145 15.59 -5.59 11.96
C GLU A 145 15.10 -5.19 10.57
N LYS A 146 15.69 -5.82 9.57
CA LYS A 146 15.29 -5.71 8.17
C LYS A 146 15.58 -7.01 7.43
N LEU A 147 14.79 -7.31 6.42
CA LEU A 147 15.04 -8.46 5.56
C LEU A 147 16.25 -8.21 4.66
N SER A 148 17.06 -9.24 4.46
CA SER A 148 18.10 -9.27 3.44
C SER A 148 17.49 -9.18 2.03
N ALA A 149 18.33 -8.93 1.02
CA ALA A 149 17.89 -8.90 -0.37
C ALA A 149 17.30 -10.25 -0.83
N GLU A 150 17.87 -11.36 -0.37
CA GLU A 150 17.40 -12.72 -0.67
C GLU A 150 16.06 -13.00 -0.01
N GLU A 151 15.89 -12.65 1.27
CA GLU A 151 14.61 -12.80 1.97
C GLU A 151 13.50 -11.96 1.34
N ARG A 152 13.80 -10.74 0.85
CA ARG A 152 12.83 -9.92 0.10
C ARG A 152 12.44 -10.57 -1.22
N GLN A 153 13.38 -11.23 -1.90
CA GLN A 153 13.11 -11.88 -3.17
C GLN A 153 12.27 -13.15 -3.02
N LEU A 154 12.48 -13.93 -1.96
CA LEU A 154 11.86 -15.24 -1.77
C LEU A 154 10.73 -15.24 -0.73
N GLY A 155 10.68 -14.26 0.16
CA GLY A 155 9.84 -14.27 1.36
C GLY A 155 8.39 -13.80 1.18
N PHE A 156 8.01 -13.27 0.03
CA PHE A 156 6.68 -12.65 -0.14
C PHE A 156 5.60 -13.61 -0.64
N GLY A 157 5.85 -14.93 -0.57
CA GLY A 157 4.95 -15.97 -1.06
C GLY A 157 3.53 -15.87 -0.51
N LYS A 158 3.36 -15.68 0.81
CA LYS A 158 2.04 -15.58 1.44
C LYS A 158 1.17 -14.46 0.85
N MET A 159 1.74 -13.28 0.65
CA MET A 159 1.04 -12.14 0.02
C MET A 159 0.67 -12.46 -1.43
N MET A 160 1.58 -13.08 -2.19
CA MET A 160 1.35 -13.46 -3.58
C MET A 160 0.24 -14.50 -3.68
N GLU A 161 0.22 -15.52 -2.82
CA GLU A 161 -0.81 -16.55 -2.76
C GLU A 161 -2.18 -15.94 -2.49
N ILE A 162 -2.29 -15.03 -1.50
CA ILE A 162 -3.53 -14.31 -1.24
C ILE A 162 -3.99 -13.56 -2.50
N ALA A 163 -3.08 -12.82 -3.16
CA ALA A 163 -3.42 -12.03 -4.33
C ALA A 163 -3.86 -12.85 -5.55
N LEU A 164 -3.34 -14.07 -5.69
CA LEU A 164 -3.66 -14.95 -6.83
C LEU A 164 -4.93 -15.77 -6.61
N GLU A 165 -5.31 -16.03 -5.36
CA GLU A 165 -6.46 -16.86 -5.02
C GLU A 165 -7.74 -16.06 -4.69
N MET A 166 -7.63 -14.74 -4.61
CA MET A 166 -8.78 -13.85 -4.34
C MET A 166 -9.61 -13.50 -5.58
#